data_b5ade8aa01d14fb6eac625998a836686
#
_entry.id   b5ade8aa01d14fb6eac625998a836686
#
_cell.length_a   1.000
_cell.length_b   1.000
_cell.length_c   1.000
_cell.angle_alpha   90.00
_cell.angle_beta   90.00
_cell.angle_gamma   90.00
#
_symmetry.space_group_name_H-M   'P 1'
#
loop_
_entity.id
_entity.type
_entity.pdbx_description
1 polymer ?
#
loop_
_entity_poly.entity_id
_entity_poly.type
_entity_poly.pdbx_seq_one_letter_code
_entity_poly.pdbx_strand_id
1 'polypeptide(L)'
;MTIIPRQGTYVADFKKYATADILVSIMKHGSLSHDYILSTLEIRKLFMCYALEGCIERIDGNGFERMKQICHDFYYSKTAEEGSELLYNFDHCIAEYSGNLLVPILFSSFKIPNVMLLARYLRLYGKEKMHDRNMKLLQYIERKDCPNAIAIMRHSIEETIHGTTEIYNE
;
A
#
# COMPACT_ATOMS: atom_id res chain seq x y z
N MET A 1 3.57 27.39 4.48
CA MET A 1 3.82 28.71 5.10
C MET A 1 2.95 29.74 4.39
N THR A 2 2.24 30.55 5.14
CA THR A 2 1.41 31.64 4.57
C THR A 2 2.07 32.97 4.95
N ILE A 3 2.35 33.80 3.95
CA ILE A 3 2.92 35.13 4.15
C ILE A 3 1.79 36.15 4.12
N ILE A 4 1.58 36.86 5.23
CA ILE A 4 0.63 37.98 5.27
C ILE A 4 1.46 39.24 5.20
N PRO A 5 1.29 40.08 4.15
CA PRO A 5 2.04 41.33 4.01
C PRO A 5 1.92 42.17 5.29
N ARG A 6 3.08 42.65 5.80
CA ARG A 6 3.21 43.43 7.04
C ARG A 6 2.90 42.77 8.37
N GLN A 7 2.55 41.45 8.39
CA GLN A 7 2.24 40.72 9.63
C GLN A 7 3.22 39.52 9.89
N GLY A 8 4.05 39.17 8.91
CA GLY A 8 5.03 38.09 9.07
C GLY A 8 4.65 36.80 8.37
N THR A 9 5.42 35.75 8.65
CA THR A 9 5.25 34.40 8.11
C THR A 9 4.66 33.49 9.19
N TYR A 10 3.55 32.86 8.88
CA TYR A 10 2.85 31.95 9.79
C TYR A 10 2.96 30.51 9.28
N VAL A 11 3.04 29.54 10.21
CA VAL A 11 2.92 28.13 9.88
C VAL A 11 1.44 27.86 9.59
N ALA A 12 1.12 27.55 8.33
CA ALA A 12 -0.25 27.22 7.94
C ALA A 12 -0.68 25.89 8.60
N ASP A 13 -1.98 25.76 8.88
CA ASP A 13 -2.55 24.49 9.34
C ASP A 13 -2.33 23.41 8.27
N PHE A 14 -1.44 22.46 8.56
CA PHE A 14 -1.07 21.44 7.61
C PHE A 14 -2.26 20.53 7.25
N LYS A 15 -3.19 20.28 8.17
CA LYS A 15 -4.39 19.46 7.90
C LYS A 15 -5.29 20.07 6.83
N LYS A 16 -5.25 21.42 6.70
CA LYS A 16 -6.10 22.16 5.76
C LYS A 16 -5.42 22.42 4.43
N TYR A 17 -4.07 22.57 4.40
CA TYR A 17 -3.34 23.06 3.24
C TYR A 17 -2.24 22.11 2.75
N ALA A 18 -2.11 20.92 3.37
CA ALA A 18 -1.10 19.97 2.98
C ALA A 18 -1.47 19.20 1.71
N THR A 19 -0.45 18.89 0.95
CA THR A 19 -0.49 17.91 -0.14
C THR A 19 0.15 16.58 0.30
N ALA A 20 0.04 15.54 -0.51
CA ALA A 20 0.67 14.24 -0.24
C ALA A 20 2.20 14.34 0.02
N ASP A 21 2.87 15.34 -0.54
CA ASP A 21 4.32 15.58 -0.33
C ASP A 21 4.68 15.86 1.12
N ILE A 22 3.77 16.46 1.89
CA ILE A 22 3.98 16.70 3.33
C ILE A 22 4.00 15.38 4.10
N LEU A 23 3.14 14.41 3.73
CA LEU A 23 3.18 13.07 4.33
C LEU A 23 4.52 12.40 4.10
N VAL A 24 5.04 12.47 2.88
CA VAL A 24 6.38 11.96 2.54
C VAL A 24 7.47 12.65 3.40
N SER A 25 7.39 13.96 3.57
CA SER A 25 8.34 14.72 4.38
C SER A 25 8.29 14.32 5.86
N ILE A 26 7.10 14.19 6.42
CA ILE A 26 6.89 13.73 7.81
C ILE A 26 7.46 12.33 8.01
N MET A 27 7.23 11.41 7.07
CA MET A 27 7.72 10.04 7.16
C MET A 27 9.24 9.90 6.99
N LYS A 28 9.85 10.77 6.20
CA LYS A 28 11.33 10.77 6.00
C LYS A 28 12.10 11.42 7.15
N HIS A 29 11.54 12.41 7.80
CA HIS A 29 12.24 13.29 8.74
C HIS A 29 11.64 13.33 10.14
N GLY A 30 10.44 12.77 10.32
CA GLY A 30 9.75 12.66 11.60
C GLY A 30 9.78 11.26 12.18
N SER A 31 9.47 11.11 13.45
CA SER A 31 9.09 9.82 14.01
C SER A 31 7.76 9.39 13.37
N LEU A 32 7.71 8.17 12.85
CA LEU A 32 6.47 7.54 12.39
C LEU A 32 5.52 7.41 13.59
N SER A 33 4.67 8.41 13.82
CA SER A 33 3.69 8.29 14.89
C SER A 33 2.67 7.20 14.54
N HIS A 34 2.17 6.53 15.55
CA HIS A 34 1.10 5.54 15.44
C HIS A 34 -0.05 6.02 14.53
N ASP A 35 -0.52 7.26 14.71
CA ASP A 35 -1.65 7.81 13.95
C ASP A 35 -1.35 7.91 12.44
N TYR A 36 -0.11 8.22 12.04
CA TYR A 36 0.27 8.27 10.63
C TYR A 36 0.34 6.88 10.00
N ILE A 37 0.88 5.90 10.74
CA ILE A 37 0.92 4.50 10.28
C ILE A 37 -0.51 4.00 10.09
N LEU A 38 -1.35 4.15 11.11
CA LEU A 38 -2.76 3.75 11.07
C LEU A 38 -3.49 4.38 9.89
N SER A 39 -3.42 5.70 9.75
CA SER A 39 -4.08 6.43 8.66
C SER A 39 -3.59 5.96 7.27
N THR A 40 -2.29 5.66 7.12
CA THR A 40 -1.74 5.15 5.86
C THR A 40 -2.28 3.76 5.54
N LEU A 41 -2.38 2.86 6.53
CA LEU A 41 -2.91 1.51 6.36
C LEU A 41 -4.42 1.53 6.05
N GLU A 42 -5.19 2.42 6.70
CA GLU A 42 -6.62 2.58 6.41
C GLU A 42 -6.86 3.06 4.97
N ILE A 43 -6.12 4.07 4.52
CA ILE A 43 -6.18 4.54 3.12
C ILE A 43 -5.78 3.43 2.16
N ARG A 44 -4.71 2.69 2.45
CA ARG A 44 -4.30 1.54 1.63
C ARG A 44 -5.41 0.48 1.55
N LYS A 45 -6.07 0.17 2.67
CA LYS A 45 -7.21 -0.77 2.71
C LYS A 45 -8.34 -0.33 1.78
N LEU A 46 -8.72 0.96 1.82
CA LEU A 46 -9.75 1.51 0.94
C LEU A 46 -9.37 1.38 -0.53
N PHE A 47 -8.17 1.80 -0.91
CA PHE A 47 -7.70 1.70 -2.30
C PHE A 47 -7.66 0.27 -2.80
N MET A 48 -7.10 -0.65 -2.02
CA MET A 48 -6.92 -2.03 -2.45
C MET A 48 -8.24 -2.79 -2.57
N CYS A 49 -9.15 -2.63 -1.62
CA CYS A 49 -10.47 -3.26 -1.70
C CYS A 49 -11.26 -2.75 -2.90
N TYR A 50 -11.25 -1.43 -3.17
CA TYR A 50 -11.90 -0.84 -4.33
C TYR A 50 -11.26 -1.31 -5.65
N ALA A 51 -9.92 -1.28 -5.72
CA ALA A 51 -9.19 -1.62 -6.94
C ALA A 51 -9.35 -3.09 -7.34
N LEU A 52 -9.45 -4.02 -6.37
CA LEU A 52 -9.63 -5.43 -6.63
C LEU A 52 -10.91 -5.75 -7.39
N GLU A 53 -12.02 -5.06 -7.10
CA GLU A 53 -13.28 -5.25 -7.84
C GLU A 53 -13.08 -5.03 -9.34
N GLY A 54 -12.49 -3.89 -9.69
CA GLY A 54 -12.23 -3.56 -11.09
C GLY A 54 -11.11 -4.41 -11.72
N CYS A 55 -10.07 -4.74 -10.96
CA CYS A 55 -8.97 -5.55 -11.43
C CYS A 55 -9.44 -6.96 -11.85
N ILE A 56 -10.24 -7.63 -11.05
CA ILE A 56 -10.73 -8.98 -11.32
C ILE A 56 -11.54 -9.03 -12.63
N GLU A 57 -12.27 -7.96 -12.93
CA GLU A 57 -13.04 -7.87 -14.18
C GLU A 57 -12.17 -7.61 -15.41
N ARG A 58 -11.11 -6.77 -15.26
CA ARG A 58 -10.40 -6.14 -16.38
C ARG A 58 -9.01 -6.67 -16.62
N ILE A 59 -8.41 -7.39 -15.67
CA ILE A 59 -7.05 -7.90 -15.84
C ILE A 59 -6.97 -8.83 -17.04
N ASP A 60 -6.04 -8.56 -17.93
CA ASP A 60 -5.73 -9.39 -19.08
C ASP A 60 -4.64 -10.42 -18.76
N GLY A 61 -4.34 -11.29 -19.74
CA GLY A 61 -3.31 -12.32 -19.61
C GLY A 61 -1.92 -11.74 -19.30
N ASN A 62 -1.58 -10.60 -19.88
CA ASN A 62 -0.27 -9.96 -19.66
C ASN A 62 -0.16 -9.40 -18.24
N GLY A 63 -1.21 -8.75 -17.74
CA GLY A 63 -1.28 -8.25 -16.37
C GLY A 63 -1.21 -9.37 -15.35
N PHE A 64 -1.93 -10.47 -15.60
CA PHE A 64 -1.92 -11.63 -14.71
C PHE A 64 -0.55 -12.31 -14.66
N GLU A 65 0.10 -12.54 -15.81
CA GLU A 65 1.47 -13.09 -15.85
C GLU A 65 2.48 -12.16 -15.18
N ARG A 66 2.35 -10.83 -15.35
CA ARG A 66 3.18 -9.85 -14.63
C ARG A 66 3.02 -9.98 -13.12
N MET A 67 1.80 -10.14 -12.61
CA MET A 67 1.56 -10.34 -11.17
C MET A 67 2.18 -11.65 -10.68
N LYS A 68 2.09 -12.74 -11.44
CA LYS A 68 2.76 -14.01 -11.13
C LYS A 68 4.26 -13.87 -11.05
N GLN A 69 4.87 -13.18 -12.02
CA GLN A 69 6.31 -12.92 -12.03
C GLN A 69 6.74 -12.10 -10.80
N ILE A 70 5.98 -11.06 -10.42
CA ILE A 70 6.26 -10.27 -9.21
C ILE A 70 6.19 -11.16 -7.96
N CYS A 71 5.21 -12.06 -7.85
CA CYS A 71 5.14 -13.01 -6.73
C CYS A 71 6.34 -13.95 -6.68
N HIS A 72 6.77 -14.46 -7.84
CA HIS A 72 7.96 -15.28 -7.93
C HIS A 72 9.20 -14.52 -7.47
N ASP A 73 9.43 -13.32 -7.99
CA ASP A 73 10.59 -12.51 -7.65
C ASP A 73 10.58 -12.11 -6.17
N PHE A 74 9.40 -11.84 -5.61
CA PHE A 74 9.23 -11.57 -4.18
C PHE A 74 9.65 -12.78 -3.32
N TYR A 75 9.31 -14.00 -3.72
CA TYR A 75 9.73 -15.19 -2.99
C TYR A 75 11.25 -15.31 -2.91
N TYR A 76 11.98 -14.91 -3.96
CA TYR A 76 13.43 -14.98 -4.04
C TYR A 76 14.14 -13.69 -3.57
N SER A 77 13.41 -12.64 -3.21
CA SER A 77 14.00 -11.40 -2.68
C SER A 77 14.85 -11.67 -1.44
N LYS A 78 15.97 -10.95 -1.33
CA LYS A 78 16.96 -11.19 -0.26
C LYS A 78 16.90 -10.16 0.86
N THR A 79 16.33 -9.00 0.59
CA THR A 79 16.24 -7.90 1.55
C THR A 79 14.80 -7.44 1.73
N ALA A 80 14.50 -6.82 2.87
CA ALA A 80 13.19 -6.22 3.13
C ALA A 80 12.89 -5.07 2.16
N GLU A 81 13.92 -4.34 1.73
CA GLU A 81 13.82 -3.25 0.77
C GLU A 81 13.38 -3.75 -0.60
N GLU A 82 14.09 -4.77 -1.13
CA GLU A 82 13.73 -5.42 -2.41
C GLU A 82 12.32 -6.01 -2.33
N GLY A 83 12.02 -6.75 -1.28
CA GLY A 83 10.70 -7.36 -1.07
C GLY A 83 9.58 -6.33 -0.96
N SER A 84 9.81 -5.20 -0.32
CA SER A 84 8.79 -4.14 -0.17
C SER A 84 8.45 -3.44 -1.49
N GLU A 85 9.44 -3.22 -2.36
CA GLU A 85 9.21 -2.69 -3.70
C GLU A 85 8.40 -3.67 -4.55
N LEU A 86 8.70 -4.97 -4.49
CA LEU A 86 7.96 -6.00 -5.20
C LEU A 86 6.51 -6.12 -4.69
N LEU A 87 6.29 -6.08 -3.38
CA LEU A 87 4.94 -6.06 -2.81
C LEU A 87 4.16 -4.82 -3.25
N TYR A 88 4.81 -3.65 -3.24
CA TYR A 88 4.20 -2.43 -3.74
C TYR A 88 3.83 -2.55 -5.23
N ASN A 89 4.72 -3.10 -6.05
CA ASN A 89 4.48 -3.28 -7.49
C ASN A 89 3.32 -4.27 -7.76
N PHE A 90 3.17 -5.30 -6.92
CA PHE A 90 2.02 -6.20 -6.98
C PHE A 90 0.70 -5.46 -6.71
N ASP A 91 0.64 -4.70 -5.63
CA ASP A 91 -0.53 -3.89 -5.28
C ASP A 91 -0.80 -2.78 -6.32
N HIS A 92 0.26 -2.18 -6.88
CA HIS A 92 0.14 -1.18 -7.95
C HIS A 92 -0.43 -1.79 -9.25
N CYS A 93 -0.06 -3.01 -9.59
CA CYS A 93 -0.66 -3.71 -10.72
C CYS A 93 -2.18 -3.87 -10.55
N ILE A 94 -2.66 -4.22 -9.34
CA ILE A 94 -4.09 -4.24 -9.02
C ILE A 94 -4.72 -2.85 -9.25
N ALA A 95 -4.04 -1.78 -8.81
CA ALA A 95 -4.53 -0.41 -9.00
C ALA A 95 -4.63 -0.01 -10.48
N GLU A 96 -3.67 -0.40 -11.32
CA GLU A 96 -3.67 -0.14 -12.78
C GLU A 96 -4.90 -0.77 -13.45
N TYR A 97 -5.28 -1.97 -13.06
CA TYR A 97 -6.43 -2.68 -13.62
C TYR A 97 -7.77 -2.36 -12.93
N SER A 98 -7.80 -1.41 -11.99
CA SER A 98 -9.03 -1.02 -11.27
C SER A 98 -10.14 -0.47 -12.16
N GLY A 99 -9.79 0.00 -13.38
CA GLY A 99 -10.73 0.68 -14.28
C GLY A 99 -10.99 2.15 -13.95
N ASN A 100 -10.35 2.67 -12.88
CA ASN A 100 -10.42 4.07 -12.51
C ASN A 100 -9.04 4.72 -12.68
N LEU A 101 -8.94 5.68 -13.60
CA LEU A 101 -7.68 6.34 -13.97
C LEU A 101 -6.98 7.05 -12.81
N LEU A 102 -7.72 7.47 -11.80
CA LEU A 102 -7.14 8.18 -10.65
C LEU A 102 -6.55 7.25 -9.61
N VAL A 103 -7.02 6.00 -9.52
CA VAL A 103 -6.57 5.06 -8.48
C VAL A 103 -5.06 4.78 -8.56
N PRO A 104 -4.46 4.41 -9.71
CA PRO A 104 -3.01 4.20 -9.79
C PRO A 104 -2.21 5.48 -9.53
N ILE A 105 -2.71 6.66 -9.93
CA ILE A 105 -2.07 7.95 -9.69
C ILE A 105 -2.03 8.26 -8.19
N LEU A 106 -3.19 8.15 -7.52
CA LEU A 106 -3.29 8.39 -6.09
C LEU A 106 -2.48 7.36 -5.30
N PHE A 107 -2.56 6.08 -5.68
CA PHE A 107 -1.77 5.03 -5.04
C PHE A 107 -0.27 5.28 -5.18
N SER A 108 0.19 5.76 -6.34
CA SER A 108 1.59 6.16 -6.59
C SER A 108 2.03 7.34 -5.71
N SER A 109 1.14 8.27 -5.39
CA SER A 109 1.43 9.39 -4.48
C SER A 109 1.76 8.93 -3.06
N PHE A 110 1.30 7.74 -2.67
CA PHE A 110 1.59 7.09 -1.39
C PHE A 110 2.68 6.00 -1.48
N LYS A 111 3.45 5.94 -2.56
CA LYS A 111 4.49 4.91 -2.75
C LYS A 111 5.47 4.87 -1.58
N ILE A 112 6.07 6.00 -1.24
CA ILE A 112 7.11 6.05 -0.19
C ILE A 112 6.58 5.55 1.16
N PRO A 113 5.45 6.07 1.69
CA PRO A 113 4.83 5.53 2.89
C PRO A 113 4.57 4.03 2.81
N ASN A 114 3.96 3.55 1.73
CA ASN A 114 3.64 2.13 1.57
C ASN A 114 4.88 1.24 1.57
N VAL A 115 5.91 1.60 0.81
CA VAL A 115 7.17 0.82 0.74
C VAL A 115 7.86 0.80 2.11
N MET A 116 7.90 1.92 2.84
CA MET A 116 8.48 1.98 4.19
C MET A 116 7.75 1.05 5.17
N LEU A 117 6.42 1.06 5.16
CA LEU A 117 5.62 0.20 6.05
C LEU A 117 5.73 -1.28 5.66
N LEU A 118 5.77 -1.59 4.36
CA LEU A 118 6.01 -2.96 3.87
C LEU A 118 7.41 -3.46 4.25
N ALA A 119 8.45 -2.62 4.11
CA ALA A 119 9.80 -2.99 4.54
C ALA A 119 9.86 -3.23 6.06
N ARG A 120 9.20 -2.38 6.86
CA ARG A 120 9.08 -2.60 8.31
C ARG A 120 8.38 -3.92 8.63
N TYR A 121 7.25 -4.20 7.96
CA TYR A 121 6.57 -5.48 8.11
C TYR A 121 7.49 -6.67 7.84
N LEU A 122 8.21 -6.64 6.70
CA LEU A 122 9.09 -7.75 6.30
C LEU A 122 10.26 -7.95 7.29
N ARG A 123 10.78 -6.90 7.90
CA ARG A 123 11.82 -7.02 8.93
C ARG A 123 11.29 -7.64 10.22
N LEU A 124 10.06 -7.35 10.60
CA LEU A 124 9.44 -7.85 11.84
C LEU A 124 8.92 -9.29 11.71
N TYR A 125 8.29 -9.61 10.59
CA TYR A 125 7.48 -10.83 10.45
C TYR A 125 7.91 -11.76 9.31
N GLY A 126 8.94 -11.37 8.54
CA GLY A 126 9.34 -12.14 7.36
C GLY A 126 8.37 -12.01 6.19
N LYS A 127 8.59 -12.79 5.15
CA LYS A 127 7.87 -12.67 3.87
C LYS A 127 6.76 -13.70 3.65
N GLU A 128 6.74 -14.75 4.44
CA GLU A 128 5.92 -15.95 4.23
C GLU A 128 4.43 -15.62 4.17
N LYS A 129 3.91 -14.90 5.17
CA LYS A 129 2.48 -14.52 5.21
C LYS A 129 2.06 -13.64 4.01
N MET A 130 2.94 -12.72 3.58
CA MET A 130 2.65 -11.86 2.42
C MET A 130 2.73 -12.63 1.12
N HIS A 131 3.67 -13.56 0.99
CA HIS A 131 3.75 -14.45 -0.16
C HIS A 131 2.48 -15.32 -0.27
N ASP A 132 2.07 -15.97 0.83
CA ASP A 132 0.86 -16.81 0.86
C ASP A 132 -0.40 -16.01 0.52
N ARG A 133 -0.50 -14.77 1.04
CA ARG A 133 -1.57 -13.84 0.68
C ARG A 133 -1.62 -13.59 -0.82
N ASN A 134 -0.48 -13.26 -1.42
CA ASN A 134 -0.42 -12.94 -2.84
C ASN A 134 -0.73 -14.16 -3.72
N MET A 135 -0.26 -15.34 -3.34
CA MET A 135 -0.59 -16.59 -4.03
C MET A 135 -2.10 -16.88 -3.99
N LYS A 136 -2.76 -16.67 -2.84
CA LYS A 136 -4.21 -16.80 -2.72
C LYS A 136 -4.95 -15.74 -3.54
N LEU A 137 -4.46 -14.49 -3.55
CA LEU A 137 -5.04 -13.43 -4.40
C LEU A 137 -4.98 -13.79 -5.87
N LEU A 138 -3.85 -14.32 -6.37
CA LEU A 138 -3.74 -14.78 -7.75
C LEU A 138 -4.78 -15.86 -8.07
N GLN A 139 -4.99 -16.83 -7.17
CA GLN A 139 -6.02 -17.87 -7.34
C GLN A 139 -7.43 -17.29 -7.40
N TYR A 140 -7.76 -16.30 -6.55
CA TYR A 140 -9.07 -15.66 -6.56
C TYR A 140 -9.27 -14.78 -7.80
N ILE A 141 -8.24 -14.06 -8.23
CA ILE A 141 -8.27 -13.26 -9.47
C ILE A 141 -8.51 -14.17 -10.68
N GLU A 142 -7.77 -15.28 -10.78
CA GLU A 142 -7.93 -16.26 -11.87
C GLU A 142 -9.33 -16.85 -11.93
N ARG A 143 -9.93 -17.13 -10.76
CA ARG A 143 -11.28 -17.67 -10.63
C ARG A 143 -12.39 -16.62 -10.70
N LYS A 144 -12.02 -15.35 -10.81
CA LYS A 144 -12.92 -14.20 -10.70
C LYS A 144 -13.73 -14.16 -9.40
N ASP A 145 -13.14 -14.65 -8.32
CA ASP A 145 -13.75 -14.71 -6.98
C ASP A 145 -13.49 -13.40 -6.21
N CYS A 146 -14.23 -12.37 -6.59
CA CYS A 146 -14.09 -11.03 -6.03
C CYS A 146 -14.33 -10.97 -4.51
N PRO A 147 -15.37 -11.59 -3.94
CA PRO A 147 -15.61 -11.53 -2.50
C PRO A 147 -14.45 -12.07 -1.67
N ASN A 148 -13.88 -13.22 -2.05
CA ASN A 148 -12.76 -13.81 -1.33
C ASN A 148 -11.44 -13.05 -1.55
N ALA A 149 -11.21 -12.48 -2.73
CA ALA A 149 -10.06 -11.61 -2.99
C ALA A 149 -10.08 -10.36 -2.10
N ILE A 150 -11.23 -9.69 -1.99
CA ILE A 150 -11.40 -8.52 -1.09
C ILE A 150 -11.26 -8.93 0.36
N ALA A 151 -11.86 -10.05 0.77
CA ALA A 151 -11.80 -10.51 2.14
C ALA A 151 -10.36 -10.79 2.60
N ILE A 152 -9.56 -11.48 1.80
CA ILE A 152 -8.16 -11.79 2.16
C ILE A 152 -7.29 -10.52 2.16
N MET A 153 -7.48 -9.60 1.23
CA MET A 153 -6.77 -8.32 1.21
C MET A 153 -7.11 -7.49 2.45
N ARG A 154 -8.38 -7.33 2.76
CA ARG A 154 -8.86 -6.61 3.94
C ARG A 154 -8.30 -7.22 5.21
N HIS A 155 -8.45 -8.52 5.39
CA HIS A 155 -7.95 -9.22 6.57
C HIS A 155 -6.43 -9.04 6.73
N SER A 156 -5.65 -9.18 5.66
CA SER A 156 -4.21 -9.01 5.72
C SER A 156 -3.79 -7.60 6.20
N ILE A 157 -4.51 -6.54 5.79
CA ILE A 157 -4.21 -5.19 6.23
C ILE A 157 -4.70 -4.98 7.67
N GLU A 158 -5.87 -5.49 8.04
CA GLU A 158 -6.42 -5.40 9.40
C GLU A 158 -5.55 -6.12 10.43
N GLU A 159 -4.92 -7.25 10.07
CA GLU A 159 -3.91 -7.91 10.90
C GLU A 159 -2.68 -7.01 11.20
N THR A 160 -2.32 -6.12 10.30
CA THR A 160 -1.25 -5.13 10.53
C THR A 160 -1.70 -3.91 11.32
N ILE A 161 -3.01 -3.68 11.44
CA ILE A 161 -3.59 -2.57 12.21
C ILE A 161 -3.90 -3.00 13.64
N HIS A 162 -4.60 -4.12 13.83
CA HIS A 162 -5.17 -4.53 15.12
C HIS A 162 -4.94 -6.01 15.44
N GLY A 163 -4.14 -6.72 14.65
CA GLY A 163 -3.99 -8.16 14.74
C GLY A 163 -2.63 -8.61 15.26
N THR A 164 -2.23 -9.81 14.85
CA THR A 164 -0.99 -10.45 15.29
C THR A 164 0.27 -9.93 14.61
N THR A 165 0.14 -9.07 13.61
CA THR A 165 1.25 -8.51 12.81
C THR A 165 1.25 -6.99 12.82
N GLU A 166 0.97 -6.39 13.97
CA GLU A 166 1.03 -4.94 14.15
C GLU A 166 2.43 -4.37 13.88
N ILE A 167 2.50 -3.28 13.12
CA ILE A 167 3.78 -2.70 12.66
C ILE A 167 4.17 -1.41 13.37
N TYR A 168 3.44 -0.98 14.38
CA TYR A 168 3.71 0.24 15.15
C TYR A 168 4.22 -0.02 16.57
N ASN A 169 4.23 -1.26 17.04
CA ASN A 169 4.90 -1.61 18.29
C ASN A 169 6.40 -1.80 18.01
N GLU A 170 7.25 -1.08 18.77
CA GLU A 170 8.71 -1.27 18.77
C GLU A 170 9.08 -2.50 19.58
#